data_ac5dae6825c657375e635bfc9e8a0a47
#
_entry.id   ac5dae6825c657375e635bfc9e8a0a47
#
_cell.length_a   1.000
_cell.length_b   1.000
_cell.length_c   1.000
_cell.angle_alpha   90.00
_cell.angle_beta   90.00
_cell.angle_gamma   90.00
#
_symmetry.space_group_name_H-M   'P 1'
#
loop_
_entity.id
_entity.type
_entity.pdbx_description
1 polymer ?
#
loop_
_entity_poly.entity_id
_entity_poly.type
_entity_poly.pdbx_seq_one_letter_code
_entity_poly.pdbx_strand_id
1 'polypeptide(L)'
;MFKPNLGTVKRSNTKVTQSISATAFCNLVSSGKRIELIDVRTPVEFREIHVEMARNEPLDRLDPKAIQIARNVSASEPLYVICRSGTRGKQACEKFFAAGFTNVSNIEGGTTACDLAGILVVRGKKAIPLNCQVQIITGLLVTIGSVLAVMVHPYWITLPVCMGAGMRKIIQWLL
;
A
#
# COMPACT_ATOMS: atom_id res chain seq x y z
N MET A 1 31.86 -4.06 52.17
CA MET A 1 31.08 -2.91 51.70
C MET A 1 30.83 -3.13 50.20
N PHE A 2 29.69 -3.80 49.87
CA PHE A 2 29.34 -4.25 48.53
C PHE A 2 28.45 -3.18 47.90
N LYS A 3 28.89 -2.53 46.79
CA LYS A 3 28.05 -1.61 46.01
C LYS A 3 27.29 -2.43 44.96
N PRO A 4 25.97 -2.41 44.89
CA PRO A 4 25.24 -3.04 43.81
C PRO A 4 25.35 -2.18 42.54
N ASN A 5 25.80 -2.84 41.47
CA ASN A 5 25.86 -2.29 40.13
C ASN A 5 24.43 -2.14 39.59
N LEU A 6 23.92 -0.93 39.53
CA LEU A 6 22.67 -0.63 38.85
C LEU A 6 22.89 -0.73 37.33
N GLY A 7 22.68 -1.93 36.81
CA GLY A 7 22.60 -2.14 35.37
C GLY A 7 21.53 -1.24 34.78
N THR A 8 21.96 -0.34 33.90
CA THR A 8 21.12 0.55 33.09
C THR A 8 20.16 -0.31 32.28
N VAL A 9 18.92 -0.42 32.72
CA VAL A 9 17.84 -1.06 31.92
C VAL A 9 17.65 -0.19 30.69
N LYS A 10 18.20 -0.65 29.58
CA LYS A 10 17.94 -0.13 28.25
C LYS A 10 16.44 -0.31 28.01
N ARG A 11 15.62 0.72 28.25
CA ARG A 11 14.23 0.74 27.81
C ARG A 11 14.26 0.62 26.28
N SER A 12 14.02 -0.58 25.79
CA SER A 12 13.66 -0.82 24.40
C SER A 12 12.32 -0.10 24.19
N ASN A 13 12.39 1.07 23.57
CA ASN A 13 11.23 1.84 23.13
C ASN A 13 10.63 1.10 21.92
N THR A 14 10.07 -0.07 22.17
CA THR A 14 9.27 -0.79 21.19
C THR A 14 7.97 0.02 21.08
N LYS A 15 7.93 0.91 20.09
CA LYS A 15 6.75 1.65 19.67
C LYS A 15 5.69 0.61 19.33
N VAL A 16 4.84 0.28 20.28
CA VAL A 16 3.74 -0.68 20.08
C VAL A 16 2.73 0.01 19.18
N THR A 17 2.84 -0.26 17.87
CA THR A 17 1.82 0.12 16.91
C THR A 17 0.57 -0.67 17.29
N GLN A 18 -0.48 0.02 17.73
CA GLN A 18 -1.75 -0.64 18.00
C GLN A 18 -2.24 -1.31 16.73
N SER A 19 -2.57 -2.60 16.81
CA SER A 19 -3.13 -3.34 15.68
C SER A 19 -4.36 -4.12 16.13
N ILE A 20 -5.31 -4.28 15.21
CA ILE A 20 -6.53 -5.03 15.40
C ILE A 20 -6.64 -6.09 14.30
N SER A 21 -7.10 -7.28 14.63
CA SER A 21 -7.37 -8.31 13.64
C SER A 21 -8.58 -7.94 12.76
N ALA A 22 -8.60 -8.42 11.50
CA ALA A 22 -9.73 -8.18 10.60
C ALA A 22 -11.07 -8.71 11.17
N THR A 23 -11.04 -9.83 11.88
CA THR A 23 -12.24 -10.40 12.53
C THR A 23 -12.75 -9.51 13.66
N ALA A 24 -11.86 -9.00 14.52
CA ALA A 24 -12.26 -8.08 15.59
C ALA A 24 -12.78 -6.76 15.02
N PHE A 25 -12.19 -6.27 13.92
CA PHE A 25 -12.67 -5.11 13.22
C PHE A 25 -14.07 -5.36 12.59
N CYS A 26 -14.31 -6.53 12.00
CA CYS A 26 -15.61 -6.93 11.48
C CYS A 26 -16.69 -6.89 12.57
N ASN A 27 -16.41 -7.39 13.76
CA ASN A 27 -17.33 -7.35 14.90
C ASN A 27 -17.65 -5.90 15.33
N LEU A 28 -16.65 -5.01 15.28
CA LEU A 28 -16.88 -3.58 15.56
C LEU A 28 -17.80 -2.94 14.52
N VAL A 29 -17.59 -3.23 13.23
CA VAL A 29 -18.47 -2.74 12.15
C VAL A 29 -19.89 -3.24 12.37
N SER A 30 -20.06 -4.53 12.67
CA SER A 30 -21.37 -5.17 12.90
C SER A 30 -22.09 -4.62 14.13
N SER A 31 -21.37 -4.06 15.11
CA SER A 31 -21.99 -3.46 16.32
C SER A 31 -22.66 -2.10 16.06
N GLY A 32 -22.62 -1.59 14.82
CA GLY A 32 -23.22 -0.32 14.44
C GLY A 32 -22.48 0.92 14.97
N LYS A 33 -21.29 0.76 15.53
CA LYS A 33 -20.46 1.90 15.98
C LYS A 33 -19.99 2.71 14.79
N ARG A 34 -19.96 4.01 14.96
CA ARG A 34 -19.38 4.92 13.97
C ARG A 34 -17.87 4.70 13.93
N ILE A 35 -17.36 4.22 12.81
CA ILE A 35 -15.96 3.87 12.61
C ILE A 35 -15.39 4.78 11.53
N GLU A 36 -14.23 5.35 11.78
CA GLU A 36 -13.47 6.08 10.78
C GLU A 36 -12.31 5.22 10.29
N LEU A 37 -12.31 4.96 8.97
CA LEU A 37 -11.35 4.08 8.31
C LEU A 37 -10.67 4.83 7.16
N ILE A 38 -9.34 4.84 7.15
CA ILE A 38 -8.55 5.36 6.04
C ILE A 38 -7.77 4.24 5.35
N ASP A 39 -7.80 4.25 4.02
CA ASP A 39 -7.03 3.35 3.18
C ASP A 39 -5.81 4.08 2.64
N VAL A 40 -4.62 3.63 3.03
CA VAL A 40 -3.34 4.28 2.68
C VAL A 40 -2.71 3.74 1.41
N ARG A 41 -3.47 3.04 0.59
CA ARG A 41 -3.04 2.56 -0.73
C ARG A 41 -3.14 3.66 -1.78
N THR A 42 -2.56 3.38 -2.93
CA THR A 42 -2.68 4.28 -4.09
C THR A 42 -4.13 4.38 -4.55
N PRO A 43 -4.53 5.50 -5.21
CA PRO A 43 -5.89 5.64 -5.75
C PRO A 43 -6.26 4.57 -6.77
N VAL A 44 -5.28 3.99 -7.46
CA VAL A 44 -5.50 2.89 -8.41
C VAL A 44 -5.89 1.61 -7.68
N GLU A 45 -5.14 1.23 -6.63
CA GLU A 45 -5.45 0.07 -5.79
C GLU A 45 -6.79 0.24 -5.05
N PHE A 46 -7.09 1.45 -4.58
CA PHE A 46 -8.34 1.77 -3.92
C PHE A 46 -9.55 1.60 -4.87
N ARG A 47 -9.44 2.09 -6.11
CA ARG A 47 -10.49 1.91 -7.12
C ARG A 47 -10.70 0.45 -7.53
N GLU A 48 -9.67 -0.37 -7.47
CA GLU A 48 -9.77 -1.81 -7.78
C GLU A 48 -10.60 -2.55 -6.75
N ILE A 49 -10.34 -2.34 -5.46
CA ILE A 49 -11.09 -2.92 -4.35
C ILE A 49 -10.82 -2.10 -3.09
N HIS A 50 -11.86 -1.75 -2.34
CA HIS A 50 -11.72 -1.10 -1.03
C HIS A 50 -12.89 -1.45 -0.12
N VAL A 51 -12.70 -1.28 1.19
CA VAL A 51 -13.79 -1.39 2.16
C VAL A 51 -14.72 -0.19 1.97
N GLU A 52 -16.02 -0.42 1.87
CA GLU A 52 -17.01 0.58 1.47
C GLU A 52 -16.93 1.89 2.28
N MET A 53 -16.70 1.79 3.59
CA MET A 53 -16.61 2.95 4.48
C MET A 53 -15.24 3.64 4.47
N ALA A 54 -14.25 3.11 3.75
CA ALA A 54 -12.89 3.63 3.79
C ALA A 54 -12.73 4.90 2.94
N ARG A 55 -12.02 5.90 3.47
CA ARG A 55 -11.56 7.07 2.73
C ARG A 55 -10.13 6.83 2.24
N ASN A 56 -9.85 7.15 0.97
CA ASN A 56 -8.49 6.98 0.44
C ASN A 56 -7.58 8.16 0.81
N GLU A 57 -6.52 7.86 1.55
CA GLU A 57 -5.48 8.80 1.98
C GLU A 57 -4.10 8.16 1.73
N PRO A 58 -3.54 8.30 0.52
CA PRO A 58 -2.31 7.63 0.12
C PRO A 58 -1.13 7.92 1.04
N LEU A 59 -0.34 6.89 1.39
CA LEU A 59 0.77 6.96 2.34
C LEU A 59 1.83 8.01 1.98
N ASP A 60 2.08 8.23 0.68
CA ASP A 60 3.03 9.21 0.15
C ASP A 60 2.61 10.65 0.40
N ARG A 61 1.29 10.91 0.47
CA ARG A 61 0.69 12.22 0.71
C ARG A 61 0.04 12.35 2.08
N LEU A 62 0.24 11.37 2.96
CA LEU A 62 -0.40 11.31 4.26
C LEU A 62 0.04 12.47 5.16
N ASP A 63 -0.90 13.35 5.49
CA ASP A 63 -0.74 14.42 6.49
C ASP A 63 -1.59 14.09 7.73
N PRO A 64 -0.97 13.60 8.82
CA PRO A 64 -1.69 13.24 10.03
C PRO A 64 -2.46 14.40 10.67
N LYS A 65 -1.93 15.64 10.59
CA LYS A 65 -2.57 16.83 11.18
C LYS A 65 -3.81 17.22 10.40
N ALA A 66 -3.72 17.30 9.07
CA ALA A 66 -4.86 17.61 8.22
C ALA A 66 -5.98 16.57 8.39
N ILE A 67 -5.63 15.28 8.47
CA ILE A 67 -6.62 14.21 8.68
C ILE A 67 -7.30 14.37 10.03
N GLN A 68 -6.57 14.64 11.11
CA GLN A 68 -7.16 14.81 12.44
C GLN A 68 -8.09 16.03 12.52
N ILE A 69 -7.78 17.11 11.82
CA ILE A 69 -8.65 18.30 11.76
C ILE A 69 -9.92 17.99 10.95
N ALA A 70 -9.80 17.21 9.87
CA ALA A 70 -10.91 16.87 8.99
C ALA A 70 -11.82 15.74 9.53
N ARG A 71 -11.50 15.17 10.70
CA ARG A 71 -12.29 14.09 11.29
C ARG A 71 -13.67 14.58 11.71
N ASN A 72 -14.69 13.82 11.30
CA ASN A 72 -16.09 14.04 11.69
C ASN A 72 -16.47 13.35 13.00
N VAL A 73 -15.51 12.67 13.62
CA VAL A 73 -15.66 11.87 14.85
C VAL A 73 -14.80 12.48 15.94
N SER A 74 -15.18 12.29 17.20
CA SER A 74 -14.41 12.81 18.33
C SER A 74 -12.96 12.31 18.30
N ALA A 75 -12.00 13.15 18.65
CA ALA A 75 -10.58 12.80 18.75
C ALA A 75 -10.31 11.64 19.73
N SER A 76 -11.26 11.36 20.63
CA SER A 76 -11.22 10.22 21.54
C SER A 76 -11.52 8.87 20.88
N GLU A 77 -12.17 8.86 19.70
CA GLU A 77 -12.45 7.62 18.98
C GLU A 77 -11.25 7.18 18.14
N PRO A 78 -10.97 5.86 18.06
CA PRO A 78 -9.83 5.36 17.31
C PRO A 78 -10.00 5.59 15.81
N LEU A 79 -8.90 5.99 15.16
CA LEU A 79 -8.77 6.00 13.72
C LEU A 79 -8.21 4.66 13.25
N TYR A 80 -8.91 3.99 12.35
CA TYR A 80 -8.44 2.75 11.77
C TYR A 80 -7.74 2.99 10.44
N VAL A 81 -6.63 2.28 10.25
CA VAL A 81 -5.81 2.39 9.04
C VAL A 81 -5.74 1.04 8.36
N ILE A 82 -6.03 1.01 7.07
CA ILE A 82 -5.98 -0.21 6.26
C ILE A 82 -5.05 -0.03 5.07
N CYS A 83 -4.42 -1.11 4.66
CA CYS A 83 -3.76 -1.25 3.37
C CYS A 83 -4.01 -2.66 2.81
N ARG A 84 -3.24 -3.13 1.85
CA ARG A 84 -3.46 -4.45 1.27
C ARG A 84 -3.22 -5.60 2.27
N SER A 85 -2.10 -5.57 3.01
CA SER A 85 -1.62 -6.66 3.89
C SER A 85 -1.26 -6.23 5.31
N GLY A 86 -1.41 -4.94 5.66
CA GLY A 86 -1.09 -4.36 6.96
C GLY A 86 0.28 -3.66 7.05
N THR A 87 1.23 -3.89 6.13
CA THR A 87 2.58 -3.32 6.21
C THR A 87 2.60 -1.80 6.06
N ARG A 88 1.98 -1.25 5.00
CA ARG A 88 1.86 0.20 4.81
C ARG A 88 1.00 0.85 5.89
N GLY A 89 0.01 0.12 6.43
CA GLY A 89 -0.80 0.57 7.56
C GLY A 89 0.03 0.80 8.82
N LYS A 90 1.00 -0.08 9.13
CA LYS A 90 1.95 0.13 10.23
C LYS A 90 2.78 1.40 10.04
N GLN A 91 3.32 1.62 8.84
CA GLN A 91 4.08 2.84 8.51
C GLN A 91 3.22 4.11 8.66
N ALA A 92 1.95 4.05 8.27
CA ALA A 92 1.02 5.15 8.47
C ALA A 92 0.78 5.43 9.97
N CYS A 93 0.53 4.40 10.78
CA CYS A 93 0.41 4.54 12.22
C CYS A 93 1.67 5.17 12.84
N GLU A 94 2.87 4.81 12.39
CA GLU A 94 4.12 5.43 12.84
C GLU A 94 4.17 6.93 12.52
N LYS A 95 3.69 7.35 11.33
CA LYS A 95 3.57 8.77 10.98
C LYS A 95 2.60 9.51 11.91
N PHE A 96 1.45 8.90 12.24
CA PHE A 96 0.49 9.47 13.20
C PHE A 96 1.10 9.60 14.59
N PHE A 97 1.78 8.57 15.10
CA PHE A 97 2.45 8.63 16.41
C PHE A 97 3.56 9.68 16.43
N ALA A 98 4.34 9.82 15.36
CA ALA A 98 5.36 10.87 15.26
C ALA A 98 4.76 12.28 15.28
N ALA A 99 3.52 12.43 14.80
CA ALA A 99 2.77 13.69 14.87
C ALA A 99 2.02 13.90 16.19
N GLY A 100 2.14 12.97 17.16
CA GLY A 100 1.52 13.07 18.49
C GLY A 100 0.14 12.43 18.62
N PHE A 101 -0.36 11.74 17.59
CA PHE A 101 -1.66 11.07 17.60
C PHE A 101 -1.51 9.58 17.97
N THR A 102 -1.96 9.21 19.17
CA THR A 102 -1.76 7.85 19.72
C THR A 102 -2.95 6.92 19.51
N ASN A 103 -4.15 7.46 19.23
CA ASN A 103 -5.37 6.69 19.07
C ASN A 103 -5.59 6.26 17.61
N VAL A 104 -4.61 5.53 17.06
CA VAL A 104 -4.61 5.03 15.67
C VAL A 104 -4.27 3.55 15.67
N SER A 105 -5.07 2.74 14.98
CA SER A 105 -4.92 1.29 14.94
C SER A 105 -4.79 0.77 13.51
N ASN A 106 -3.80 -0.09 13.26
CA ASN A 106 -3.62 -0.76 11.99
C ASN A 106 -4.46 -2.04 11.91
N ILE A 107 -5.14 -2.28 10.79
CA ILE A 107 -5.85 -3.54 10.54
C ILE A 107 -4.89 -4.58 10.00
N GLU A 108 -4.69 -5.67 10.76
CA GLU A 108 -3.83 -6.78 10.36
C GLU A 108 -4.42 -7.53 9.17
N GLY A 109 -3.56 -7.90 8.24
CA GLY A 109 -3.98 -8.55 6.99
C GLY A 109 -4.66 -7.62 5.98
N GLY A 110 -5.00 -6.39 6.39
CA GLY A 110 -5.51 -5.34 5.52
C GLY A 110 -6.79 -5.70 4.78
N THR A 111 -6.98 -5.10 3.60
CA THR A 111 -8.19 -5.30 2.76
C THR A 111 -8.41 -6.76 2.40
N THR A 112 -7.34 -7.54 2.21
CA THR A 112 -7.45 -8.97 1.89
C THR A 112 -8.10 -9.75 3.04
N ALA A 113 -7.68 -9.49 4.27
CA ALA A 113 -8.26 -10.16 5.44
C ALA A 113 -9.68 -9.67 5.76
N CYS A 114 -9.96 -8.38 5.53
CA CYS A 114 -11.30 -7.82 5.68
C CYS A 114 -12.30 -8.43 4.70
N ASP A 115 -11.89 -8.61 3.44
CA ASP A 115 -12.70 -9.28 2.42
C ASP A 115 -13.03 -10.74 2.81
N LEU A 116 -12.01 -11.48 3.30
CA LEU A 116 -12.21 -12.84 3.80
C LEU A 116 -13.06 -12.91 5.07
N ALA A 117 -13.04 -11.87 5.91
CA ALA A 117 -13.87 -11.76 7.11
C ALA A 117 -15.32 -11.35 6.82
N GLY A 118 -15.67 -11.10 5.55
CA GLY A 118 -17.03 -10.76 5.13
C GLY A 118 -17.40 -9.28 5.29
N ILE A 119 -16.43 -8.38 5.44
CA ILE A 119 -16.67 -6.94 5.44
C ILE A 119 -17.04 -6.50 4.01
N LEU A 120 -18.06 -5.64 3.89
CA LEU A 120 -18.48 -5.12 2.59
C LEU A 120 -17.34 -4.37 1.89
N VAL A 121 -17.00 -4.87 0.71
CA VAL A 121 -15.99 -4.28 -0.16
C VAL A 121 -16.60 -3.85 -1.49
N VAL A 122 -16.21 -2.68 -1.94
CA VAL A 122 -16.53 -2.17 -3.28
C VAL A 122 -15.46 -2.66 -4.24
N ARG A 123 -15.85 -3.29 -5.35
CA ARG A 123 -14.97 -3.78 -6.40
C ARG A 123 -15.17 -2.96 -7.67
N GLY A 124 -14.09 -2.32 -8.11
CA GLY A 124 -14.07 -1.58 -9.38
C GLY A 124 -13.37 -2.36 -10.50
N LYS A 125 -13.14 -1.67 -11.61
CA LYS A 125 -12.40 -2.26 -12.73
C LYS A 125 -10.92 -2.39 -12.39
N LYS A 126 -10.37 -3.58 -12.60
CA LYS A 126 -8.94 -3.84 -12.43
C LYS A 126 -8.15 -3.07 -13.48
N ALA A 127 -7.26 -2.21 -13.06
CA ALA A 127 -6.34 -1.52 -13.97
C ALA A 127 -5.20 -2.46 -14.32
N ILE A 128 -4.86 -2.52 -15.62
CA ILE A 128 -3.67 -3.28 -16.06
C ILE A 128 -2.43 -2.53 -15.56
N PRO A 129 -1.54 -3.17 -14.79
CA PRO A 129 -0.32 -2.53 -14.29
C PRO A 129 0.53 -1.99 -15.45
N LEU A 130 1.14 -0.81 -15.26
CA LEU A 130 1.96 -0.16 -16.29
C LEU A 130 3.05 -1.10 -16.83
N ASN A 131 3.65 -1.89 -15.94
CA ASN A 131 4.68 -2.86 -16.32
C ASN A 131 4.17 -3.91 -17.33
N CYS A 132 2.94 -4.40 -17.18
CA CYS A 132 2.34 -5.33 -18.13
C CYS A 132 2.07 -4.66 -19.48
N GLN A 133 1.62 -3.38 -19.47
CA GLN A 133 1.40 -2.64 -20.72
C GLN A 133 2.70 -2.45 -21.48
N VAL A 134 3.78 -2.05 -20.79
CA VAL A 134 5.12 -1.91 -21.38
C VAL A 134 5.62 -3.24 -21.96
N GLN A 135 5.46 -4.35 -21.24
CA GLN A 135 5.88 -5.68 -21.71
C GLN A 135 5.11 -6.13 -22.96
N ILE A 136 3.79 -5.88 -23.01
CA ILE A 136 2.96 -6.22 -24.16
C ILE A 136 3.40 -5.42 -25.39
N ILE A 137 3.59 -4.10 -25.25
CA ILE A 137 4.03 -3.22 -26.33
C ILE A 137 5.42 -3.63 -26.83
N THR A 138 6.36 -3.87 -25.94
CA THR A 138 7.72 -4.27 -26.29
C THR A 138 7.73 -5.64 -26.97
N GLY A 139 6.98 -6.61 -26.46
CA GLY A 139 6.84 -7.93 -27.07
C GLY A 139 6.26 -7.85 -28.50
N LEU A 140 5.23 -7.04 -28.68
CA LEU A 140 4.60 -6.82 -29.99
C LEU A 140 5.60 -6.21 -31.00
N LEU A 141 6.34 -5.17 -30.61
CA LEU A 141 7.34 -4.51 -31.45
C LEU A 141 8.47 -5.45 -31.85
N VAL A 142 8.96 -6.26 -30.90
CA VAL A 142 10.00 -7.26 -31.18
C VAL A 142 9.50 -8.30 -32.16
N THR A 143 8.28 -8.80 -31.98
CA THR A 143 7.68 -9.81 -32.87
C THR A 143 7.49 -9.28 -34.29
N ILE A 144 6.91 -8.08 -34.43
CA ILE A 144 6.70 -7.43 -35.73
C ILE A 144 8.04 -7.18 -36.41
N GLY A 145 9.05 -6.63 -35.71
CA GLY A 145 10.38 -6.37 -36.24
C GLY A 145 11.08 -7.65 -36.72
N SER A 146 10.92 -8.76 -36.01
CA SER A 146 11.49 -10.05 -36.39
C SER A 146 10.84 -10.61 -37.64
N VAL A 147 9.52 -10.52 -37.74
CA VAL A 147 8.79 -11.01 -38.95
C VAL A 147 9.15 -10.15 -40.17
N LEU A 148 9.23 -8.84 -40.04
CA LEU A 148 9.65 -7.95 -41.14
C LEU A 148 11.09 -8.18 -41.56
N ALA A 149 11.99 -8.51 -40.63
CA ALA A 149 13.37 -8.82 -40.94
C ALA A 149 13.50 -10.09 -41.83
N VAL A 150 12.65 -11.07 -41.59
CA VAL A 150 12.64 -12.32 -42.36
C VAL A 150 11.95 -12.14 -43.72
N MET A 151 10.83 -11.39 -43.76
CA MET A 151 9.96 -11.34 -44.97
C MET A 151 10.32 -10.19 -45.93
N VAL A 152 10.88 -9.09 -45.45
CA VAL A 152 11.09 -7.89 -46.28
C VAL A 152 12.58 -7.59 -46.46
N HIS A 153 13.33 -7.33 -45.42
CA HIS A 153 14.75 -7.01 -45.50
C HIS A 153 15.46 -7.14 -44.13
N PRO A 154 16.69 -7.68 -44.09
CA PRO A 154 17.43 -7.92 -42.83
C PRO A 154 17.72 -6.66 -42.02
N TYR A 155 17.64 -5.45 -42.58
CA TYR A 155 17.79 -4.20 -41.81
C TYR A 155 16.75 -4.02 -40.68
N TRP A 156 15.58 -4.68 -40.77
CA TRP A 156 14.55 -4.59 -39.74
C TRP A 156 14.92 -5.27 -38.40
N ILE A 157 16.02 -6.09 -38.42
CA ILE A 157 16.55 -6.72 -37.19
C ILE A 157 17.17 -5.70 -36.23
N THR A 158 17.50 -4.48 -36.69
CA THR A 158 18.01 -3.42 -35.86
C THR A 158 16.99 -2.93 -34.83
N LEU A 159 15.70 -3.01 -35.11
CA LEU A 159 14.60 -2.59 -34.24
C LEU A 159 14.55 -3.41 -32.92
N PRO A 160 14.47 -4.76 -32.96
CA PRO A 160 14.51 -5.55 -31.72
C PRO A 160 15.85 -5.44 -30.97
N VAL A 161 16.98 -5.27 -31.69
CA VAL A 161 18.30 -5.10 -31.07
C VAL A 161 18.38 -3.78 -30.30
N CYS A 162 17.93 -2.66 -30.87
CA CYS A 162 17.88 -1.36 -30.19
C CYS A 162 16.97 -1.39 -28.95
N MET A 163 15.82 -2.06 -29.03
CA MET A 163 14.93 -2.22 -27.88
C MET A 163 15.57 -3.05 -26.76
N GLY A 164 16.24 -4.15 -27.09
CA GLY A 164 16.94 -4.99 -26.12
C GLY A 164 18.12 -4.27 -25.43
N ALA A 165 18.89 -3.48 -26.19
CA ALA A 165 20.00 -2.70 -25.66
C ALA A 165 19.52 -1.50 -24.77
N GLY A 166 18.40 -0.88 -25.15
CA GLY A 166 17.80 0.21 -24.38
C GLY A 166 17.32 -0.24 -23.00
N MET A 167 16.71 -1.41 -22.91
CA MET A 167 16.26 -1.97 -21.62
C MET A 167 17.39 -2.29 -20.66
N ARG A 168 18.57 -2.72 -21.13
CA ARG A 168 19.73 -2.94 -20.24
C ARG A 168 20.19 -1.66 -19.53
N LYS A 169 20.18 -0.52 -20.23
CA LYS A 169 20.57 0.76 -19.62
C LYS A 169 19.54 1.26 -18.60
N ILE A 170 18.25 1.05 -18.83
CA ILE A 170 17.17 1.43 -17.91
C ILE A 170 17.20 0.57 -16.64
N ILE A 171 17.46 -0.73 -16.75
CA ILE A 171 17.59 -1.62 -15.59
C ILE A 171 18.83 -1.27 -14.76
N GLN A 172 19.93 -0.88 -15.39
CA GLN A 172 21.16 -0.48 -14.71
C GLN A 172 21.07 0.88 -13.99
N TRP A 173 20.07 1.69 -14.37
CA TRP A 173 19.78 2.98 -13.72
C TRP A 173 18.79 2.86 -12.54
N LEU A 174 18.05 1.74 -12.47
CA LEU A 174 17.04 1.46 -11.44
C LEU A 174 17.54 0.56 -10.30
N LEU A 175 18.76 -0.01 -10.41
CA LEU A 175 19.47 -0.77 -9.38
C LEU A 175 20.59 0.09 -8.75
#